data_9fb25e85498e6c36352b397a6c8d3479
#
_entry.id   9fb25e85498e6c36352b397a6c8d3479
#
_cell.length_a   1.000
_cell.length_b   1.000
_cell.length_c   1.000
_cell.angle_alpha   90.00
_cell.angle_beta   90.00
_cell.angle_gamma   90.00
#
_symmetry.space_group_name_H-M   'P 1'
#
loop_
_entity.id
_entity.type
_entity.pdbx_description
1 polymer ?
#
loop_
_entity_poly.entity_id
_entity_poly.type
_entity_poly.pdbx_seq_one_letter_code
_entity_poly.pdbx_strand_id
1 'polypeptide(L)'
;MRILFKQILIQDSRSSFFGKKMDLLASDGKWAEIAPHIQAEADLVVSSKDLQWFPSVVDLRVHNTLPGGEHKEDWVSLQASAWKGGVLDFLLLPTGDPVPQQPEAIQYIADKLAGTGVACYPVAPLTIGNKA
;
A
#
# COMPACT_ATOMS: atom_id res chain seq x y z
N MET A 1 16.61 -0.61 -11.74
CA MET A 1 17.11 0.14 -10.55
C MET A 1 17.37 -0.81 -9.42
N ARG A 2 18.58 -0.75 -8.81
CA ARG A 2 19.01 -1.59 -7.69
C ARG A 2 19.16 -0.75 -6.43
N ILE A 3 18.55 -1.18 -5.34
CA ILE A 3 18.61 -0.51 -4.03
C ILE A 3 19.12 -1.51 -2.99
N LEU A 4 20.16 -1.14 -2.28
CA LEU A 4 20.72 -1.95 -1.20
C LEU A 4 20.41 -1.29 0.15
N PHE A 5 19.62 -1.98 0.95
CA PHE A 5 19.32 -1.60 2.33
C PHE A 5 20.28 -2.33 3.26
N LYS A 6 20.99 -1.60 4.12
CA LYS A 6 22.00 -2.16 5.03
C LYS A 6 21.48 -2.30 6.44
N GLN A 7 21.67 -3.49 7.02
CA GLN A 7 21.44 -3.81 8.44
C GLN A 7 20.03 -3.42 8.93
N ILE A 8 19.03 -3.80 8.11
CA ILE A 8 17.62 -3.57 8.41
C ILE A 8 17.12 -4.61 9.40
N LEU A 9 16.47 -4.19 10.48
CA LEU A 9 15.83 -5.09 11.42
C LEU A 9 14.52 -5.62 10.81
N ILE A 10 14.42 -6.94 10.63
CA ILE A 10 13.24 -7.59 10.05
C ILE A 10 12.17 -7.77 11.14
N GLN A 11 11.01 -7.16 10.95
CA GLN A 11 9.87 -7.20 11.89
C GLN A 11 8.66 -7.96 11.32
N ASP A 12 8.85 -8.78 10.29
CA ASP A 12 7.81 -9.70 9.83
C ASP A 12 7.92 -11.05 10.55
N SER A 13 6.97 -11.34 11.42
CA SER A 13 6.92 -12.59 12.20
C SER A 13 6.77 -13.85 11.33
N ARG A 14 6.37 -13.71 10.06
CA ARG A 14 6.27 -14.80 9.09
C ARG A 14 7.59 -15.09 8.40
N SER A 15 8.56 -14.17 8.54
CA SER A 15 9.88 -14.31 7.93
C SER A 15 10.79 -15.21 8.77
N SER A 16 11.57 -16.08 8.13
CA SER A 16 12.66 -16.83 8.77
C SER A 16 13.78 -15.94 9.31
N PHE A 17 13.78 -14.67 8.96
CA PHE A 17 14.72 -13.64 9.41
C PHE A 17 14.15 -12.74 10.51
N PHE A 18 12.97 -13.04 11.04
CA PHE A 18 12.34 -12.24 12.10
C PHE A 18 13.32 -11.95 13.25
N GLY A 19 13.37 -10.70 13.67
CA GLY A 19 14.24 -10.22 14.75
C GLY A 19 15.72 -10.09 14.39
N LYS A 20 16.12 -10.42 13.16
CA LYS A 20 17.53 -10.33 12.71
C LYS A 20 17.75 -9.04 11.92
N LYS A 21 18.99 -8.53 12.00
CA LYS A 21 19.46 -7.47 11.11
C LYS A 21 20.03 -8.11 9.84
N MET A 22 19.49 -7.71 8.69
CA MET A 22 19.84 -8.24 7.39
C MET A 22 20.12 -7.12 6.41
N ASP A 23 20.95 -7.39 5.42
CA ASP A 23 21.02 -6.59 4.21
C ASP A 23 19.95 -7.09 3.23
N LEU A 24 19.26 -6.17 2.55
CA LEU A 24 18.23 -6.47 1.54
C LEU A 24 18.60 -5.79 0.24
N LEU A 25 18.69 -6.55 -0.84
CA LEU A 25 18.89 -6.04 -2.18
C LEU A 25 17.59 -6.11 -2.95
N ALA A 26 17.07 -4.95 -3.34
CA ALA A 26 15.96 -4.86 -4.28
C ALA A 26 16.48 -4.60 -5.70
N SER A 27 15.94 -5.30 -6.69
CA SER A 27 16.18 -5.07 -8.11
C SER A 27 14.86 -5.13 -8.86
N ASP A 28 14.59 -4.08 -9.63
CA ASP A 28 13.41 -4.00 -10.50
C ASP A 28 12.08 -4.31 -9.78
N GLY A 29 11.95 -3.74 -8.58
CA GLY A 29 10.75 -3.84 -7.76
C GLY A 29 10.59 -5.18 -7.01
N LYS A 30 11.62 -6.04 -6.99
CA LYS A 30 11.60 -7.32 -6.30
C LYS A 30 12.79 -7.47 -5.37
N TRP A 31 12.63 -8.27 -4.32
CA TRP A 31 13.76 -8.68 -3.49
C TRP A 31 14.62 -9.67 -4.27
N ALA A 32 15.86 -9.28 -4.56
CA ALA A 32 16.81 -10.11 -5.28
C ALA A 32 17.62 -10.97 -4.31
N GLU A 33 17.96 -10.42 -3.13
CA GLU A 33 18.77 -11.12 -2.13
C GLU A 33 18.45 -10.59 -0.73
N ILE A 34 18.46 -11.48 0.27
CA ILE A 34 18.39 -11.16 1.70
C ILE A 34 19.49 -11.98 2.39
N ALA A 35 20.49 -11.30 2.95
CA ALA A 35 21.62 -11.95 3.58
C ALA A 35 22.16 -11.10 4.76
N PRO A 36 22.95 -11.68 5.70
CA PRO A 36 23.57 -10.91 6.78
C PRO A 36 24.45 -9.77 6.27
N HIS A 37 25.15 -10.00 5.15
CA HIS A 37 25.96 -9.01 4.45
C HIS A 37 25.90 -9.24 2.95
N ILE A 38 25.59 -8.18 2.21
CA ILE A 38 25.57 -8.19 0.75
C ILE A 38 26.64 -7.23 0.24
N GLN A 39 27.51 -7.76 -0.64
CA GLN A 39 28.47 -6.98 -1.42
C GLN A 39 27.99 -6.94 -2.87
N ALA A 40 27.26 -5.90 -3.20
CA ALA A 40 26.72 -5.70 -4.55
C ALA A 40 26.76 -4.23 -4.93
N GLU A 41 26.98 -3.96 -6.22
CA GLU A 41 26.76 -2.63 -6.78
C GLU A 41 25.27 -2.30 -6.76
N ALA A 42 24.93 -1.10 -6.32
CA ALA A 42 23.56 -0.59 -6.26
C ALA A 42 23.52 0.89 -6.64
N ASP A 43 22.42 1.30 -7.27
CA ASP A 43 22.18 2.69 -7.66
C ASP A 43 21.93 3.56 -6.42
N LEU A 44 21.40 2.96 -5.36
CA LEU A 44 21.14 3.62 -4.08
C LEU A 44 21.47 2.67 -2.92
N VAL A 45 22.19 3.20 -1.92
CA VAL A 45 22.45 2.50 -0.66
C VAL A 45 21.73 3.25 0.47
N VAL A 46 20.85 2.55 1.17
CA VAL A 46 20.10 3.06 2.32
C VAL A 46 20.64 2.42 3.59
N SER A 47 21.15 3.21 4.51
CA SER A 47 21.68 2.72 5.77
C SER A 47 21.27 3.65 6.91
N SER A 48 20.67 3.08 7.95
CA SER A 48 20.43 3.74 9.22
C SER A 48 20.27 2.67 10.31
N LYS A 49 20.77 2.98 11.50
CA LYS A 49 20.69 2.06 12.65
C LYS A 49 19.25 1.77 13.13
N ASP A 50 18.32 2.66 12.79
CA ASP A 50 16.94 2.63 13.27
C ASP A 50 15.96 2.14 12.21
N LEU A 51 16.44 1.75 11.02
CA LEU A 51 15.59 1.23 9.96
C LEU A 51 15.07 -0.17 10.30
N GLN A 52 13.76 -0.32 10.12
CA GLN A 52 13.06 -1.57 10.29
C GLN A 52 12.26 -1.89 9.03
N TRP A 53 12.13 -3.15 8.72
CA TRP A 53 11.28 -3.64 7.65
C TRP A 53 10.16 -4.46 8.24
N PHE A 54 8.93 -4.13 7.87
CA PHE A 54 7.71 -4.85 8.23
C PHE A 54 6.74 -4.85 7.03
N PRO A 55 5.77 -5.76 6.99
CA PRO A 55 4.75 -5.78 5.95
C PRO A 55 3.96 -4.47 5.90
N SER A 56 3.40 -4.15 4.74
CA SER A 56 2.48 -3.02 4.61
C SER A 56 1.31 -3.14 5.57
N VAL A 57 0.80 -2.01 6.00
CA VAL A 57 -0.41 -1.94 6.81
C VAL A 57 -1.63 -2.09 5.92
N VAL A 58 -2.64 -2.81 6.40
CA VAL A 58 -3.95 -2.92 5.79
C VAL A 58 -4.92 -2.03 6.57
N ASP A 59 -5.55 -1.07 5.90
CA ASP A 59 -6.60 -0.25 6.50
C ASP A 59 -7.98 -0.79 6.10
N LEU A 60 -8.75 -1.24 7.08
CA LEU A 60 -10.06 -1.86 6.86
C LEU A 60 -11.21 -0.83 6.79
N ARG A 61 -10.92 0.48 6.93
CA ARG A 61 -11.97 1.48 7.05
C ARG A 61 -11.56 2.84 6.48
N VAL A 62 -11.17 2.89 5.24
CA VAL A 62 -10.87 4.15 4.58
C VAL A 62 -12.18 4.85 4.19
N HIS A 63 -12.34 6.08 4.64
CA HIS A 63 -13.39 6.98 4.21
C HIS A 63 -12.85 7.92 3.14
N ASN A 64 -13.56 7.97 2.03
CA ASN A 64 -13.31 8.95 0.99
C ASN A 64 -14.67 9.40 0.44
N THR A 65 -14.78 10.65 0.01
CA THR A 65 -16.00 11.20 -0.58
C THR A 65 -16.05 11.10 -2.09
N LEU A 66 -15.22 10.25 -2.68
CA LEU A 66 -15.17 9.99 -4.11
C LEU A 66 -16.12 8.85 -4.52
N PRO A 67 -16.80 8.98 -5.64
CA PRO A 67 -16.95 10.19 -6.48
C PRO A 67 -17.78 11.28 -5.79
N GLY A 68 -17.67 12.52 -6.27
CA GLY A 68 -18.49 13.66 -5.85
C GLY A 68 -17.82 14.61 -4.85
N GLY A 69 -16.74 14.19 -4.20
CA GLY A 69 -16.00 14.99 -3.23
C GLY A 69 -14.58 15.37 -3.65
N GLU A 70 -14.31 15.46 -4.94
CA GLU A 70 -12.98 15.68 -5.53
C GLU A 70 -12.32 16.98 -5.07
N HIS A 71 -13.11 17.96 -4.59
CA HIS A 71 -12.59 19.20 -4.01
C HIS A 71 -11.91 19.01 -2.63
N LYS A 72 -12.18 17.89 -1.96
CA LYS A 72 -11.55 17.53 -0.67
C LYS A 72 -10.34 16.64 -0.87
N GLU A 73 -10.47 15.65 -1.70
CA GLU A 73 -9.44 14.66 -1.99
C GLU A 73 -9.74 14.03 -3.36
N ASP A 74 -8.71 13.78 -4.15
CA ASP A 74 -8.81 13.04 -5.40
C ASP A 74 -8.13 11.67 -5.28
N TRP A 75 -8.20 10.84 -6.34
CA TRP A 75 -7.59 9.50 -6.34
C TRP A 75 -6.06 9.54 -6.20
N VAL A 76 -5.43 10.60 -6.72
CA VAL A 76 -3.96 10.77 -6.67
C VAL A 76 -3.51 11.11 -5.26
N SER A 77 -4.22 12.04 -4.60
CA SER A 77 -3.91 12.43 -3.23
C SER A 77 -4.21 11.32 -2.22
N LEU A 78 -5.30 10.57 -2.42
CA LEU A 78 -5.62 9.37 -1.61
C LEU A 78 -4.49 8.34 -1.71
N GLN A 79 -4.06 8.01 -2.94
CA GLN A 79 -2.94 7.10 -3.16
C GLN A 79 -1.65 7.59 -2.48
N ALA A 80 -1.31 8.87 -2.67
CA ALA A 80 -0.12 9.45 -2.09
C ALA A 80 -0.14 9.42 -0.55
N SER A 81 -1.30 9.64 0.04
CA SER A 81 -1.50 9.55 1.50
C SER A 81 -1.32 8.13 2.00
N ALA A 82 -1.90 7.15 1.33
CA ALA A 82 -1.75 5.73 1.63
C ALA A 82 -0.27 5.30 1.57
N TRP A 83 0.43 5.64 0.49
CA TRP A 83 1.86 5.39 0.32
C TRP A 83 2.71 5.96 1.46
N LYS A 84 2.49 7.24 1.81
CA LYS A 84 3.22 7.91 2.89
C LYS A 84 2.96 7.28 4.25
N GLY A 85 1.76 6.74 4.45
CA GLY A 85 1.37 6.02 5.66
C GLY A 85 1.82 4.56 5.71
N GLY A 86 2.42 4.03 4.64
CA GLY A 86 2.76 2.60 4.53
C GLY A 86 1.53 1.69 4.39
N VAL A 87 0.38 2.25 4.03
CA VAL A 87 -0.87 1.54 3.75
C VAL A 87 -0.88 1.20 2.27
N LEU A 88 -0.71 -0.07 1.92
CA LEU A 88 -0.71 -0.52 0.53
C LEU A 88 -1.96 -1.32 0.16
N ASP A 89 -2.77 -1.70 1.15
CA ASP A 89 -4.04 -2.41 0.99
C ASP A 89 -5.10 -1.72 1.84
N PHE A 90 -6.26 -1.41 1.26
CA PHE A 90 -7.35 -0.84 2.05
C PHE A 90 -8.75 -1.16 1.53
N LEU A 91 -9.71 -1.23 2.46
CA LEU A 91 -11.13 -1.26 2.15
C LEU A 91 -11.67 0.18 2.08
N LEU A 92 -12.23 0.54 0.94
CA LEU A 92 -12.84 1.85 0.73
C LEU A 92 -14.35 1.77 0.97
N LEU A 93 -14.83 2.49 1.98
CA LEU A 93 -16.26 2.54 2.29
C LEU A 93 -17.06 3.29 1.23
N PRO A 94 -18.33 2.92 1.00
CA PRO A 94 -19.18 3.49 -0.04
C PRO A 94 -19.77 4.85 0.40
N THR A 95 -18.91 5.84 0.59
CA THR A 95 -19.27 7.18 1.12
C THR A 95 -19.28 8.28 0.07
N GLY A 96 -19.16 7.92 -1.20
CA GLY A 96 -19.26 8.86 -2.33
C GLY A 96 -20.68 9.42 -2.55
N ASP A 97 -20.79 10.47 -3.34
CA ASP A 97 -22.05 11.04 -3.80
C ASP A 97 -22.00 11.18 -5.33
N PRO A 98 -22.77 10.37 -6.07
CA PRO A 98 -23.68 9.33 -5.58
C PRO A 98 -22.98 8.13 -4.91
N VAL A 99 -23.68 7.49 -3.96
CA VAL A 99 -23.18 6.27 -3.32
C VAL A 99 -22.95 5.19 -4.39
N PRO A 100 -21.77 4.57 -4.47
CA PRO A 100 -21.48 3.53 -5.46
C PRO A 100 -22.22 2.23 -5.11
N GLN A 101 -23.35 1.98 -5.79
CA GLN A 101 -24.24 0.84 -5.52
C GLN A 101 -24.25 -0.17 -6.68
N GLN A 102 -23.88 0.28 -7.88
CA GLN A 102 -23.90 -0.55 -9.08
C GLN A 102 -22.53 -1.20 -9.34
N PRO A 103 -22.49 -2.40 -9.91
CA PRO A 103 -21.22 -3.08 -10.21
C PRO A 103 -20.25 -2.22 -11.02
N GLU A 104 -20.75 -1.43 -11.97
CA GLU A 104 -19.93 -0.55 -12.81
C GLU A 104 -19.26 0.55 -12.01
N ALA A 105 -19.96 1.10 -11.00
CA ALA A 105 -19.40 2.12 -10.11
C ALA A 105 -18.31 1.54 -9.21
N ILE A 106 -18.50 0.32 -8.71
CA ILE A 106 -17.50 -0.40 -7.91
C ILE A 106 -16.26 -0.70 -8.77
N GLN A 107 -16.47 -1.20 -10.00
CA GLN A 107 -15.37 -1.49 -10.92
C GLN A 107 -14.60 -0.20 -11.28
N TYR A 108 -15.30 0.90 -11.55
CA TYR A 108 -14.67 2.20 -11.82
C TYR A 108 -13.73 2.61 -10.68
N ILE A 109 -14.14 2.45 -9.43
CA ILE A 109 -13.31 2.78 -8.26
C ILE A 109 -12.07 1.88 -8.21
N ALA A 110 -12.23 0.57 -8.40
CA ALA A 110 -11.12 -0.37 -8.42
C ALA A 110 -10.09 -0.04 -9.51
N ASP A 111 -10.57 0.34 -10.70
CA ASP A 111 -9.73 0.66 -11.86
C ASP A 111 -8.92 1.97 -11.65
N LYS A 112 -9.44 2.92 -10.87
CA LYS A 112 -8.75 4.19 -10.60
C LYS A 112 -7.44 4.03 -9.86
N LEU A 113 -7.31 3.01 -9.04
CA LEU A 113 -6.09 2.71 -8.28
C LEU A 113 -5.34 1.49 -8.82
N ALA A 114 -5.83 0.87 -9.90
CA ALA A 114 -5.16 -0.25 -10.52
C ALA A 114 -3.75 0.14 -11.02
N GLY A 115 -2.76 -0.72 -10.74
CA GLY A 115 -1.38 -0.51 -11.18
C GLY A 115 -0.61 0.59 -10.45
N THR A 116 -1.19 1.24 -9.45
CA THR A 116 -0.55 2.31 -8.68
C THR A 116 0.36 1.79 -7.55
N GLY A 117 0.35 0.48 -7.28
CA GLY A 117 1.04 -0.14 -6.15
C GLY A 117 0.26 -0.07 -4.84
N VAL A 118 -0.98 0.43 -4.86
CA VAL A 118 -1.94 0.38 -3.77
C VAL A 118 -3.13 -0.45 -4.21
N ALA A 119 -3.51 -1.43 -3.42
CA ALA A 119 -4.68 -2.27 -3.66
C ALA A 119 -5.90 -1.67 -2.93
N CYS A 120 -6.86 -1.17 -3.69
CA CYS A 120 -8.14 -0.70 -3.18
C CYS A 120 -9.21 -1.77 -3.35
N TYR A 121 -9.91 -2.06 -2.26
CA TYR A 121 -11.04 -2.98 -2.23
C TYR A 121 -12.31 -2.18 -1.94
N PRO A 122 -13.04 -1.72 -2.96
CA PRO A 122 -14.28 -0.96 -2.77
C PRO A 122 -15.33 -1.84 -2.11
N VAL A 123 -15.96 -1.33 -1.07
CA VAL A 123 -17.07 -2.00 -0.37
C VAL A 123 -18.38 -1.54 -0.98
N ALA A 124 -19.21 -2.50 -1.41
CA ALA A 124 -20.57 -2.19 -1.85
C ALA A 124 -21.50 -2.04 -0.65
N PRO A 125 -22.48 -1.11 -0.69
CA PRO A 125 -23.52 -1.05 0.32
C PRO A 125 -24.43 -2.29 0.23
N LEU A 126 -24.91 -2.76 1.37
CA LEU A 126 -25.78 -3.92 1.44
C LEU A 126 -27.20 -3.64 0.92
N THR A 127 -27.59 -2.36 0.95
CA THR A 127 -28.94 -1.91 0.57
C THR A 127 -28.89 -0.81 -0.50
N ILE A 128 -29.89 -0.74 -1.37
CA ILE A 128 -30.02 0.30 -2.39
C ILE A 128 -30.70 1.53 -1.77
N GLY A 129 -30.07 2.71 -1.92
CA GLY A 129 -30.60 3.97 -1.40
C GLY A 129 -30.67 4.02 0.13
N ASN A 130 -29.86 3.23 0.85
CA ASN A 130 -29.86 3.12 2.31
C ASN A 130 -31.24 2.74 2.90
N LYS A 131 -32.07 2.07 2.13
CA LYS A 131 -33.38 1.53 2.56
C LYS A 131 -33.23 0.03 2.82
N ALA A 132 -33.68 -0.40 3.98
CA ALA A 132 -33.79 -1.82 4.32
C ALA A 132 -34.93 -2.48 3.58
#